data_2844d06566acd43507b9f9f46b91dd58
#
_entry.id   2844d06566acd43507b9f9f46b91dd58
#
_cell.length_a   1.000
_cell.length_b   1.000
_cell.length_c   1.000
_cell.angle_alpha   90.00
_cell.angle_beta   90.00
_cell.angle_gamma   90.00
#
_symmetry.space_group_name_H-M   'P 1'
#
loop_
_entity.id
_entity.type
_entity.pdbx_description
1 polymer ?
#
loop_
_entity_poly.entity_id
_entity_poly.type
_entity_poly.pdbx_seq_one_letter_code
_entity_poly.pdbx_strand_id
1 'polypeptide(L)'
;MSAADVDWAGGVTAVYQHADDSNVESELTASADLFATIARPTGEWLFYIEASSSPNPNGVSAFYPTVNADARSVLTRNGGGGIQISKANYTFYLHDSRTLMVGLIDVSAWLDRGRIANDENIQFLNGSFVNNATIEFPDYTLGGVLRILGNQSRPELTLILAGSDGIADLPDRSYQDLLDLTSDERGVFLGVGASWLYDRTSWRIGAWLRTDDDVIAGSESVTETNHGLYGVYGWQAGANALNVRFGIANSAVAIADRFAGLAYQRKTRLGLLGIGVARTYISPVFREPGRDNALDSEIYFRVPVFGETRHITPSIQYVENPGF
;
A
#
# COMPACT_ATOMS: atom_id res chain seq x y z
N MET A 1 -19.97 -33.91 -5.80
CA MET A 1 -19.11 -32.72 -5.59
C MET A 1 -19.88 -31.83 -4.66
N SER A 2 -19.39 -31.59 -3.43
CA SER A 2 -19.95 -30.57 -2.55
C SER A 2 -19.79 -29.21 -3.25
N ALA A 3 -20.81 -28.37 -3.20
CA ALA A 3 -20.67 -26.99 -3.64
C ALA A 3 -19.51 -26.37 -2.87
N ALA A 4 -18.65 -25.65 -3.55
CA ALA A 4 -17.56 -24.95 -2.87
C ALA A 4 -18.18 -23.82 -2.05
N ASP A 5 -17.91 -23.79 -0.77
CA ASP A 5 -18.31 -22.67 0.07
C ASP A 5 -17.48 -21.45 -0.38
N VAL A 6 -18.19 -20.36 -0.67
CA VAL A 6 -17.59 -19.06 -0.98
C VAL A 6 -17.74 -18.19 0.26
N ASP A 7 -16.62 -17.74 0.81
CA ASP A 7 -16.60 -16.77 1.89
C ASP A 7 -16.53 -15.36 1.31
N TRP A 8 -17.47 -14.50 1.73
CA TRP A 8 -17.59 -13.13 1.27
C TRP A 8 -17.25 -12.15 2.38
N ALA A 9 -16.42 -11.16 2.07
CA ALA A 9 -16.13 -10.04 2.93
C ALA A 9 -16.15 -8.75 2.12
N GLY A 10 -16.37 -7.62 2.78
CA GLY A 10 -16.33 -6.33 2.10
C GLY A 10 -16.71 -5.17 2.98
N GLY A 11 -16.55 -3.99 2.47
CA GLY A 11 -16.81 -2.74 3.17
C GLY A 11 -17.13 -1.59 2.22
N VAL A 12 -17.64 -0.52 2.80
CA VAL A 12 -17.81 0.77 2.12
C VAL A 12 -17.25 1.84 3.04
N THR A 13 -16.42 2.71 2.48
CA THR A 13 -15.82 3.85 3.17
C THR A 13 -16.31 5.14 2.49
N ALA A 14 -16.63 6.15 3.28
CA ALA A 14 -16.90 7.49 2.81
C ALA A 14 -16.07 8.48 3.62
N VAL A 15 -15.33 9.34 2.95
CA VAL A 15 -14.39 10.29 3.57
C VAL A 15 -14.77 11.70 3.15
N TYR A 16 -15.10 12.54 4.12
CA TYR A 16 -15.22 13.98 3.91
C TYR A 16 -13.97 14.67 4.43
N GLN A 17 -13.35 15.50 3.59
CA GLN A 17 -12.14 16.24 3.92
C GLN A 17 -12.31 17.73 3.64
N HIS A 18 -11.65 18.52 4.48
CA HIS A 18 -11.54 19.97 4.34
C HIS A 18 -10.09 20.37 4.67
N ALA A 19 -9.49 21.19 3.82
CA ALA A 19 -8.16 21.75 4.05
C ALA A 19 -8.31 23.22 4.52
N ASP A 20 -7.40 23.64 5.39
CA ASP A 20 -7.27 25.07 5.78
C ASP A 20 -6.44 25.82 4.72
N ASP A 21 -6.90 25.74 3.49
CA ASP A 21 -6.36 26.43 2.31
C ASP A 21 -7.55 26.89 1.44
N SER A 22 -7.68 28.19 1.25
CA SER A 22 -8.80 28.79 0.51
C SER A 22 -8.82 28.44 -0.98
N ASN A 23 -7.74 27.89 -1.53
CA ASN A 23 -7.64 27.45 -2.93
C ASN A 23 -8.07 26.01 -3.12
N VAL A 24 -8.30 25.27 -2.04
CA VAL A 24 -8.64 23.85 -2.04
C VAL A 24 -10.10 23.65 -1.64
N GLU A 25 -10.87 23.01 -2.49
CA GLU A 25 -12.27 22.70 -2.20
C GLU A 25 -12.40 21.54 -1.23
N SER A 26 -13.42 21.58 -0.38
CA SER A 26 -13.81 20.42 0.42
C SER A 26 -14.22 19.27 -0.48
N GLU A 27 -13.91 18.04 -0.07
CA GLU A 27 -14.11 16.85 -0.88
C GLU A 27 -14.86 15.77 -0.12
N LEU A 28 -15.74 15.07 -0.80
CA LEU A 28 -16.38 13.83 -0.35
C LEU A 28 -16.02 12.73 -1.34
N THR A 29 -15.26 11.75 -0.89
CA THR A 29 -14.93 10.53 -1.64
C THR A 29 -15.62 9.32 -1.04
N ALA A 30 -15.80 8.28 -1.84
CA ALA A 30 -16.30 6.99 -1.38
C ALA A 30 -15.62 5.86 -2.13
N SER A 31 -15.38 4.76 -1.41
CA SER A 31 -14.86 3.50 -1.94
C SER A 31 -15.70 2.33 -1.49
N ALA A 32 -15.58 1.22 -2.19
CA ALA A 32 -16.19 -0.05 -1.82
C ALA A 32 -15.28 -1.21 -2.20
N ASP A 33 -15.14 -2.15 -1.26
CA ASP A 33 -14.32 -3.35 -1.37
C ASP A 33 -15.20 -4.60 -1.30
N LEU A 34 -14.96 -5.56 -2.19
CA LEU A 34 -15.63 -6.85 -2.16
C LEU A 34 -14.61 -7.98 -2.37
N PHE A 35 -14.52 -8.87 -1.40
CA PHE A 35 -13.67 -10.05 -1.44
C PHE A 35 -14.50 -11.32 -1.58
N ALA A 36 -14.02 -12.27 -2.38
CA ALA A 36 -14.55 -13.62 -2.45
C ALA A 36 -13.39 -14.61 -2.30
N THR A 37 -13.45 -15.46 -1.28
CA THR A 37 -12.49 -16.55 -1.06
C THR A 37 -13.15 -17.91 -1.30
N ILE A 38 -12.49 -18.78 -2.05
CA ILE A 38 -13.00 -20.12 -2.37
C ILE A 38 -11.94 -21.15 -1.96
N ALA A 39 -12.13 -21.78 -0.83
CA ALA A 39 -11.23 -22.82 -0.33
C ALA A 39 -11.27 -24.09 -1.18
N ARG A 40 -10.11 -24.73 -1.33
CA ARG A 40 -9.90 -26.03 -2.01
C ARG A 40 -8.96 -26.89 -1.16
N PRO A 41 -8.96 -28.20 -1.32
CA PRO A 41 -8.07 -29.08 -0.56
C PRO A 41 -6.57 -28.76 -0.75
N THR A 42 -6.18 -28.21 -1.89
CA THR A 42 -4.78 -27.93 -2.26
C THR A 42 -4.44 -26.42 -2.26
N GLY A 43 -5.40 -25.58 -1.89
CA GLY A 43 -5.18 -24.12 -1.93
C GLY A 43 -6.47 -23.33 -1.84
N GLU A 44 -6.42 -22.08 -2.26
CA GLU A 44 -7.59 -21.19 -2.26
C GLU A 44 -7.52 -20.18 -3.41
N TRP A 45 -8.69 -19.81 -3.94
CA TRP A 45 -8.87 -18.66 -4.82
C TRP A 45 -9.19 -17.42 -3.99
N LEU A 46 -8.64 -16.29 -4.37
CA LEU A 46 -9.03 -14.98 -3.89
C LEU A 46 -9.38 -14.08 -5.08
N PHE A 47 -10.54 -13.47 -5.00
CA PHE A 47 -10.97 -12.38 -5.89
C PHE A 47 -11.20 -11.13 -5.05
N TYR A 48 -10.76 -9.99 -5.55
CA TYR A 48 -10.96 -8.70 -4.92
C TYR A 48 -11.41 -7.70 -5.99
N ILE A 49 -12.54 -7.06 -5.73
CA ILE A 49 -13.13 -6.02 -6.57
C ILE A 49 -13.15 -4.74 -5.76
N GLU A 50 -12.62 -3.69 -6.34
CA GLU A 50 -12.64 -2.33 -5.80
C GLU A 50 -13.51 -1.42 -6.65
N ALA A 51 -14.10 -0.43 -5.99
CA ALA A 51 -14.79 0.67 -6.64
C ALA A 51 -14.47 1.97 -5.91
N SER A 52 -14.25 3.05 -6.64
CA SER A 52 -14.09 4.38 -6.05
C SER A 52 -14.95 5.42 -6.77
N SER A 53 -15.35 6.46 -6.02
CA SER A 53 -16.01 7.63 -6.58
C SER A 53 -15.04 8.49 -7.39
N SER A 54 -15.56 9.32 -8.28
CA SER A 54 -14.73 10.32 -8.97
C SER A 54 -14.17 11.32 -7.97
N PRO A 55 -12.86 11.60 -8.00
CA PRO A 55 -12.26 12.63 -7.18
C PRO A 55 -12.68 14.02 -7.68
N ASN A 56 -12.67 15.01 -6.78
CA ASN A 56 -12.80 16.41 -7.16
C ASN A 56 -11.44 16.93 -7.64
N PRO A 57 -11.30 17.43 -8.90
CA PRO A 57 -10.01 17.92 -9.41
C PRO A 57 -9.48 19.17 -8.66
N ASN A 58 -10.36 19.87 -7.93
CA ASN A 58 -10.01 20.99 -7.06
C ASN A 58 -10.07 20.62 -5.57
N GLY A 59 -10.28 19.34 -5.26
CA GLY A 59 -10.45 18.83 -3.91
C GLY A 59 -9.15 18.52 -3.19
N VAL A 60 -9.30 18.12 -1.94
CA VAL A 60 -8.19 17.85 -1.03
C VAL A 60 -7.25 16.78 -1.58
N SER A 61 -7.77 15.67 -2.11
CA SER A 61 -6.94 14.56 -2.63
C SER A 61 -6.16 14.92 -3.91
N ALA A 62 -6.55 15.98 -4.62
CA ALA A 62 -5.82 16.45 -5.79
C ALA A 62 -4.59 17.31 -5.43
N PHE A 63 -4.69 18.12 -4.36
CA PHE A 63 -3.62 18.99 -3.90
C PHE A 63 -2.72 18.33 -2.86
N TYR A 64 -3.26 17.37 -2.10
CA TYR A 64 -2.57 16.65 -1.03
C TYR A 64 -2.75 15.14 -1.24
N PRO A 65 -2.06 14.52 -2.20
CA PRO A 65 -2.35 13.12 -2.59
C PRO A 65 -2.14 12.10 -1.46
N THR A 66 -1.26 12.40 -0.50
CA THR A 66 -0.99 11.49 0.63
C THR A 66 -2.10 11.47 1.69
N VAL A 67 -2.94 12.51 1.82
CA VAL A 67 -3.87 12.64 2.95
C VAL A 67 -5.08 11.70 2.90
N ASN A 68 -5.29 11.03 1.78
CA ASN A 68 -6.36 10.06 1.61
C ASN A 68 -5.92 8.95 0.66
N ALA A 69 -5.33 7.88 1.20
CA ALA A 69 -4.85 6.74 0.43
C ALA A 69 -5.99 5.94 -0.23
N ASP A 70 -7.20 6.04 0.31
CA ASP A 70 -8.40 5.40 -0.25
C ASP A 70 -9.00 6.17 -1.45
N ALA A 71 -8.78 7.49 -1.51
CA ALA A 71 -9.24 8.29 -2.63
C ALA A 71 -8.43 7.97 -3.88
N ARG A 72 -9.11 7.86 -5.02
CA ARG A 72 -8.47 7.61 -6.32
C ARG A 72 -7.89 6.20 -6.49
N SER A 73 -8.23 5.25 -5.63
CA SER A 73 -7.77 3.86 -5.71
C SER A 73 -8.13 3.19 -7.04
N VAL A 74 -9.25 3.59 -7.65
CA VAL A 74 -9.65 3.11 -8.99
C VAL A 74 -10.03 4.30 -9.86
N LEU A 75 -9.22 4.62 -10.86
CA LEU A 75 -9.47 5.68 -11.83
C LEU A 75 -9.72 5.11 -13.23
N THR A 76 -10.69 5.71 -13.90
CA THR A 76 -10.91 5.50 -15.33
C THR A 76 -9.96 6.39 -16.15
N ARG A 77 -9.79 6.06 -17.44
CA ARG A 77 -9.02 6.86 -18.40
C ARG A 77 -9.29 8.36 -18.37
N ASN A 78 -10.50 8.77 -18.04
CA ASN A 78 -10.89 10.18 -17.96
C ASN A 78 -10.70 10.78 -16.57
N GLY A 79 -10.02 10.10 -15.65
CA GLY A 79 -9.79 10.53 -14.28
C GLY A 79 -11.01 10.44 -13.36
N GLY A 80 -12.12 9.85 -13.83
CA GLY A 80 -13.30 9.57 -12.99
C GLY A 80 -13.13 8.26 -12.20
N GLY A 81 -13.94 8.07 -11.17
CA GLY A 81 -14.01 6.83 -10.42
C GLY A 81 -14.53 5.67 -11.27
N GLY A 82 -14.26 4.46 -10.84
CA GLY A 82 -14.61 3.25 -11.57
C GLY A 82 -14.77 2.01 -10.70
N ILE A 83 -14.82 0.87 -11.35
CA ILE A 83 -14.83 -0.47 -10.72
C ILE A 83 -13.72 -1.28 -11.39
N GLN A 84 -12.94 -2.00 -10.57
CA GLN A 84 -11.79 -2.76 -11.02
C GLN A 84 -11.75 -4.13 -10.33
N ILE A 85 -11.26 -5.15 -11.02
CA ILE A 85 -10.80 -6.40 -10.38
C ILE A 85 -9.34 -6.19 -9.99
N SER A 86 -9.08 -5.96 -8.72
CA SER A 86 -7.75 -5.65 -8.22
C SER A 86 -6.92 -6.88 -7.90
N LYS A 87 -7.58 -8.00 -7.49
CA LYS A 87 -6.89 -9.28 -7.29
C LYS A 87 -7.72 -10.43 -7.85
N ALA A 88 -7.02 -11.34 -8.53
CA ALA A 88 -7.56 -12.62 -8.99
C ALA A 88 -6.41 -13.63 -9.00
N ASN A 89 -6.28 -14.40 -7.91
CA ASN A 89 -5.12 -15.28 -7.73
C ASN A 89 -5.49 -16.59 -7.05
N TYR A 90 -4.60 -17.57 -7.19
CA TYR A 90 -4.69 -18.85 -6.54
C TYR A 90 -3.46 -19.09 -5.66
N THR A 91 -3.69 -19.43 -4.40
CA THR A 91 -2.64 -19.83 -3.44
C THR A 91 -2.59 -21.34 -3.37
N PHE A 92 -1.50 -21.94 -3.81
CA PHE A 92 -1.18 -23.37 -3.68
C PHE A 92 -0.58 -23.64 -2.29
N TYR A 93 -1.10 -24.62 -1.59
CA TYR A 93 -0.50 -25.18 -0.37
C TYR A 93 0.47 -26.30 -0.76
N LEU A 94 1.74 -25.91 -1.01
CA LEU A 94 2.76 -26.84 -1.49
C LEU A 94 3.21 -27.83 -0.40
N HIS A 95 3.23 -27.36 0.84
CA HIS A 95 3.62 -28.11 2.03
C HIS A 95 3.08 -27.34 3.26
N ASP A 96 3.08 -27.97 4.45
CA ASP A 96 2.63 -27.31 5.71
C ASP A 96 3.33 -25.98 6.00
N SER A 97 4.52 -25.76 5.46
CA SER A 97 5.33 -24.55 5.65
C SER A 97 5.55 -23.71 4.39
N ARG A 98 4.93 -24.05 3.26
CA ARG A 98 5.19 -23.35 1.99
C ARG A 98 3.92 -23.11 1.22
N THR A 99 3.74 -21.87 0.77
CA THR A 99 2.65 -21.50 -0.12
C THR A 99 3.20 -20.76 -1.34
N LEU A 100 2.58 -20.98 -2.49
CA LEU A 100 2.84 -20.26 -3.73
C LEU A 100 1.54 -19.63 -4.20
N MET A 101 1.47 -18.30 -4.23
CA MET A 101 0.38 -17.56 -4.85
C MET A 101 0.77 -17.18 -6.27
N VAL A 102 -0.18 -17.26 -7.20
CA VAL A 102 0.03 -16.87 -8.61
C VAL A 102 -1.25 -16.23 -9.15
N GLY A 103 -1.11 -15.17 -9.91
CA GLY A 103 -2.22 -14.45 -10.56
C GLY A 103 -2.06 -12.94 -10.52
N LEU A 104 -3.17 -12.22 -10.51
CA LEU A 104 -3.22 -10.78 -10.28
C LEU A 104 -3.08 -10.53 -8.79
N ILE A 105 -1.99 -9.91 -8.38
CA ILE A 105 -1.58 -9.74 -6.99
C ILE A 105 -1.33 -8.27 -6.65
N ASP A 106 -1.40 -7.96 -5.38
CA ASP A 106 -0.95 -6.71 -4.78
C ASP A 106 0.39 -6.98 -4.08
N VAL A 107 1.44 -6.36 -4.56
CA VAL A 107 2.80 -6.57 -4.04
C VAL A 107 2.96 -5.92 -2.66
N SER A 108 2.32 -4.79 -2.40
CA SER A 108 2.39 -4.06 -1.13
C SER A 108 1.88 -4.91 0.04
N ALA A 109 0.92 -5.79 -0.21
CA ALA A 109 0.41 -6.72 0.78
C ALA A 109 1.45 -7.72 1.32
N TRP A 110 2.63 -7.83 0.74
CA TRP A 110 3.63 -8.85 1.07
C TRP A 110 4.93 -8.32 1.64
N LEU A 111 5.34 -7.12 1.29
CA LEU A 111 6.62 -6.55 1.76
C LEU A 111 6.39 -5.70 3.01
N ASP A 112 6.37 -4.48 2.98
CA ASP A 112 6.37 -3.47 4.04
C ASP A 112 5.20 -3.53 5.07
N ARG A 113 4.74 -4.71 5.45
CA ARG A 113 3.58 -4.91 6.33
C ARG A 113 3.87 -4.62 7.79
N GLY A 114 3.03 -3.79 8.40
CA GLY A 114 2.97 -3.57 9.84
C GLY A 114 1.72 -4.18 10.50
N ARG A 115 1.69 -4.26 11.84
CA ARG A 115 0.47 -4.63 12.61
C ARG A 115 -0.51 -3.48 12.70
N ILE A 116 0.01 -2.27 12.67
CA ILE A 116 -0.71 -1.00 12.63
C ILE A 116 -0.05 -0.14 11.57
N ALA A 117 -0.72 0.88 11.08
CA ALA A 117 -0.25 1.70 9.99
C ALA A 117 -0.01 0.86 8.72
N ASN A 118 -1.08 0.29 8.16
CA ASN A 118 -1.03 -0.59 7.00
C ASN A 118 -2.37 -0.71 6.26
N ASP A 119 -3.37 0.09 6.63
CA ASP A 119 -4.73 -0.01 6.11
C ASP A 119 -5.43 1.34 6.27
N GLU A 120 -5.78 1.96 5.16
CA GLU A 120 -6.39 3.29 5.09
C GLU A 120 -7.84 3.31 5.56
N ASN A 121 -8.53 2.18 5.47
CA ASN A 121 -9.95 2.09 5.81
C ASN A 121 -10.19 1.89 7.31
N ILE A 122 -9.25 1.23 8.00
CA ILE A 122 -9.44 0.87 9.42
C ILE A 122 -8.37 1.42 10.36
N GLN A 123 -7.31 2.05 9.81
CA GLN A 123 -6.20 2.62 10.58
C GLN A 123 -5.97 4.08 10.19
N PHE A 124 -4.79 4.41 9.65
CA PHE A 124 -4.43 5.75 9.19
C PHE A 124 -4.93 5.99 7.77
N LEU A 125 -5.60 7.12 7.54
CA LEU A 125 -6.06 7.50 6.20
C LEU A 125 -4.93 7.99 5.31
N ASN A 126 -3.88 8.59 5.91
CA ASN A 126 -2.74 9.13 5.17
C ASN A 126 -1.82 8.01 4.64
N GLY A 127 -1.56 8.03 3.34
CA GLY A 127 -0.79 7.02 2.61
C GLY A 127 0.65 6.82 3.11
N SER A 128 1.26 7.86 3.70
CA SER A 128 2.59 7.75 4.33
C SER A 128 2.63 6.79 5.52
N PHE A 129 1.48 6.40 6.07
CA PHE A 129 1.37 5.36 7.10
C PHE A 129 0.92 4.01 6.53
N VAL A 130 0.42 3.97 5.31
CA VAL A 130 -0.02 2.72 4.64
C VAL A 130 1.15 2.03 3.98
N ASN A 131 1.89 2.75 3.15
CA ASN A 131 3.02 2.23 2.36
C ASN A 131 4.32 3.01 2.63
N ASN A 132 5.45 2.36 2.38
CA ASN A 132 6.77 2.98 2.42
C ASN A 132 7.03 3.70 1.10
N ALA A 133 7.18 5.02 1.15
CA ALA A 133 7.35 5.86 -0.03
C ALA A 133 8.62 5.56 -0.87
N THR A 134 9.59 4.81 -0.31
CA THR A 134 10.79 4.40 -1.07
C THR A 134 10.61 3.11 -1.84
N ILE A 135 9.46 2.42 -1.74
CA ILE A 135 9.20 1.19 -2.47
C ILE A 135 8.21 1.52 -3.59
N GLU A 136 8.64 1.45 -4.82
CA GLU A 136 7.78 1.63 -5.98
C GLU A 136 7.02 0.33 -6.27
N PHE A 137 5.98 0.10 -5.48
CA PHE A 137 5.11 -1.06 -5.66
C PHE A 137 4.35 -0.97 -6.98
N PRO A 138 4.31 -2.05 -7.78
CA PRO A 138 3.35 -2.14 -8.88
C PRO A 138 1.95 -2.35 -8.31
N ASP A 139 1.01 -1.49 -8.68
CA ASP A 139 -0.37 -1.51 -8.18
C ASP A 139 -1.21 -2.53 -8.97
N TYR A 140 -1.43 -3.72 -8.38
CA TYR A 140 -2.17 -4.85 -8.97
C TYR A 140 -1.60 -5.35 -10.29
N THR A 141 -0.59 -6.19 -10.20
CA THR A 141 0.14 -6.74 -11.35
C THR A 141 0.07 -8.27 -11.40
N LEU A 142 0.40 -8.85 -12.56
CA LEU A 142 0.57 -10.29 -12.68
C LEU A 142 1.89 -10.73 -12.06
N GLY A 143 1.81 -11.76 -11.21
CA GLY A 143 3.01 -12.25 -10.54
C GLY A 143 2.79 -13.48 -9.68
N GLY A 144 3.82 -13.77 -8.88
CA GLY A 144 3.79 -14.85 -7.91
C GLY A 144 4.53 -14.49 -6.62
N VAL A 145 4.04 -15.07 -5.52
CA VAL A 145 4.60 -14.91 -4.18
C VAL A 145 4.85 -16.29 -3.58
N LEU A 146 6.11 -16.62 -3.35
CA LEU A 146 6.50 -17.81 -2.59
C LEU A 146 6.73 -17.41 -1.12
N ARG A 147 5.99 -18.05 -0.21
CA ARG A 147 6.23 -17.92 1.23
C ARG A 147 6.76 -19.21 1.82
N ILE A 148 7.72 -19.07 2.69
CA ILE A 148 8.26 -20.15 3.51
C ILE A 148 8.04 -19.73 4.96
N LEU A 149 7.11 -20.39 5.64
CA LEU A 149 6.74 -20.05 7.00
C LEU A 149 7.92 -20.25 7.96
N GLY A 150 8.10 -19.29 8.83
CA GLY A 150 9.09 -19.32 9.89
C GLY A 150 8.58 -20.00 11.16
N ASN A 151 9.42 -19.96 12.17
CA ASN A 151 9.08 -20.33 13.54
C ASN A 151 9.80 -19.40 14.52
N GLN A 152 9.79 -19.68 15.81
CA GLN A 152 10.47 -18.84 16.82
C GLN A 152 11.98 -18.67 16.59
N SER A 153 12.64 -19.60 15.86
CA SER A 153 14.09 -19.58 15.60
C SER A 153 14.45 -19.20 14.17
N ARG A 154 13.50 -19.22 13.25
CA ARG A 154 13.71 -18.96 11.82
C ARG A 154 12.71 -17.93 11.30
N PRO A 155 13.13 -16.97 10.49
CA PRO A 155 12.20 -16.02 9.88
C PRO A 155 11.22 -16.71 8.91
N GLU A 156 10.05 -16.12 8.74
CA GLU A 156 9.27 -16.32 7.53
C GLU A 156 10.00 -15.63 6.39
N LEU A 157 10.16 -16.31 5.26
CA LEU A 157 10.72 -15.75 4.03
C LEU A 157 9.60 -15.51 3.01
N THR A 158 9.68 -14.38 2.33
CA THR A 158 8.79 -14.01 1.22
C THR A 158 9.66 -13.70 0.01
N LEU A 159 9.34 -14.31 -1.14
CA LEU A 159 9.98 -14.05 -2.43
C LEU A 159 8.88 -13.65 -3.40
N ILE A 160 9.06 -12.56 -4.13
CA ILE A 160 8.11 -12.01 -5.09
C ILE A 160 8.77 -11.88 -6.45
N LEU A 161 8.03 -12.30 -7.47
CA LEU A 161 8.34 -12.05 -8.88
C LEU A 161 7.03 -11.57 -9.53
N ALA A 162 7.03 -10.34 -10.06
CA ALA A 162 5.84 -9.71 -10.60
C ALA A 162 6.21 -8.75 -11.75
N GLY A 163 5.24 -8.29 -12.53
CA GLY A 163 5.45 -7.17 -13.45
C GLY A 163 5.83 -5.90 -12.66
N SER A 164 6.64 -5.03 -13.24
CA SER A 164 7.06 -3.78 -12.59
C SER A 164 5.97 -2.73 -12.52
N ASP A 165 4.96 -2.84 -13.37
CA ASP A 165 3.79 -1.97 -13.40
C ASP A 165 2.50 -2.75 -13.18
N GLY A 166 1.52 -2.09 -12.58
CA GLY A 166 0.19 -2.61 -12.32
C GLY A 166 -0.90 -1.95 -13.13
N ILE A 167 -2.13 -2.46 -12.98
CA ILE A 167 -3.31 -1.94 -13.68
C ILE A 167 -3.75 -0.58 -13.14
N ALA A 168 -3.49 -0.28 -11.86
CA ALA A 168 -3.87 0.97 -11.23
C ALA A 168 -2.80 2.08 -11.39
N ASP A 169 -1.56 1.75 -11.77
CA ASP A 169 -0.50 2.73 -12.01
C ASP A 169 -0.81 3.65 -13.20
N LEU A 170 -1.47 3.11 -14.21
CA LEU A 170 -1.82 3.83 -15.42
C LEU A 170 -3.30 3.64 -15.77
N PRO A 171 -4.15 4.68 -15.65
CA PRO A 171 -5.59 4.58 -15.90
C PRO A 171 -5.96 4.12 -17.31
N ASP A 172 -5.03 4.24 -18.26
CA ASP A 172 -5.20 3.81 -19.64
C ASP A 172 -4.94 2.33 -19.88
N ARG A 173 -4.38 1.62 -18.90
CA ARG A 173 -4.07 0.19 -19.02
C ARG A 173 -5.30 -0.70 -18.97
N SER A 174 -5.23 -1.75 -19.77
CA SER A 174 -6.16 -2.86 -19.74
C SER A 174 -5.50 -4.11 -19.13
N TYR A 175 -6.30 -5.09 -18.70
CA TYR A 175 -5.74 -6.38 -18.25
C TYR A 175 -4.94 -7.10 -19.33
N GLN A 176 -5.18 -6.82 -20.63
CA GLN A 176 -4.40 -7.36 -21.73
C GLN A 176 -2.97 -6.83 -21.73
N ASP A 177 -2.80 -5.57 -21.33
CA ASP A 177 -1.49 -4.94 -21.25
C ASP A 177 -0.60 -5.58 -20.20
N LEU A 178 -1.17 -6.17 -19.13
CA LEU A 178 -0.42 -6.92 -18.13
C LEU A 178 0.21 -8.22 -18.67
N LEU A 179 -0.27 -8.72 -19.82
CA LEU A 179 0.25 -9.92 -20.49
C LEU A 179 1.35 -9.60 -21.50
N ASP A 180 1.52 -8.34 -21.86
CA ASP A 180 2.58 -7.92 -22.78
C ASP A 180 3.90 -7.78 -22.02
N LEU A 181 4.71 -8.82 -22.04
CA LEU A 181 6.03 -8.88 -21.42
C LEU A 181 7.17 -8.46 -22.38
N THR A 182 6.83 -7.97 -23.56
CA THR A 182 7.80 -7.76 -24.66
C THR A 182 8.05 -6.30 -25.00
N SER A 183 7.33 -5.35 -24.40
CA SER A 183 7.57 -3.92 -24.62
C SER A 183 8.83 -3.46 -23.87
N ASP A 184 9.64 -2.65 -24.52
CA ASP A 184 10.89 -2.10 -23.95
C ASP A 184 10.67 -1.20 -22.73
N GLU A 185 9.40 -0.83 -22.45
CA GLU A 185 9.00 0.02 -21.30
C GLU A 185 8.60 -0.80 -20.05
N ARG A 186 8.72 -2.14 -20.11
CA ARG A 186 8.27 -3.02 -19.04
C ARG A 186 9.41 -3.82 -18.44
N GLY A 187 9.39 -3.87 -17.14
CA GLY A 187 10.33 -4.63 -16.35
C GLY A 187 9.66 -5.67 -15.46
N VAL A 188 10.43 -6.15 -14.54
CA VAL A 188 10.05 -7.10 -13.51
C VAL A 188 10.31 -6.49 -12.15
N PHE A 189 9.35 -6.64 -11.24
CA PHE A 189 9.54 -6.36 -9.82
C PHE A 189 10.00 -7.63 -9.11
N LEU A 190 11.13 -7.54 -8.43
CA LEU A 190 11.67 -8.59 -7.57
C LEU A 190 11.62 -8.10 -6.12
N GLY A 191 11.06 -8.91 -5.23
CA GLY A 191 10.98 -8.60 -3.82
C GLY A 191 11.46 -9.76 -2.95
N VAL A 192 12.20 -9.45 -1.89
CA VAL A 192 12.59 -10.42 -0.87
C VAL A 192 12.38 -9.84 0.52
N GLY A 193 11.79 -10.62 1.41
CA GLY A 193 11.56 -10.22 2.80
C GLY A 193 11.84 -11.35 3.78
N ALA A 194 12.33 -10.99 4.96
CA ALA A 194 12.45 -11.87 6.11
C ALA A 194 11.71 -11.27 7.30
N SER A 195 10.86 -12.06 7.96
CA SER A 195 10.02 -11.61 9.07
C SER A 195 10.18 -12.51 10.28
N TRP A 196 10.41 -11.91 11.44
CA TRP A 196 10.43 -12.58 12.74
C TRP A 196 9.22 -12.11 13.53
N LEU A 197 8.39 -13.04 13.96
CA LEU A 197 7.19 -12.78 14.72
C LEU A 197 7.32 -13.37 16.12
N TYR A 198 7.32 -12.51 17.12
CA TYR A 198 7.32 -12.86 18.55
C TYR A 198 5.99 -12.41 19.19
N ASP A 199 5.73 -12.83 20.41
CA ASP A 199 4.48 -12.50 21.11
C ASP A 199 4.16 -11.01 21.14
N ARG A 200 5.17 -10.17 21.40
CA ARG A 200 5.00 -8.72 21.56
C ARG A 200 5.72 -7.90 20.48
N THR A 201 6.64 -8.48 19.75
CA THR A 201 7.44 -7.76 18.77
C THR A 201 7.41 -8.46 17.42
N SER A 202 7.59 -7.71 16.37
CA SER A 202 7.82 -8.21 15.03
C SER A 202 8.93 -7.39 14.37
N TRP A 203 9.74 -8.07 13.59
CA TRP A 203 10.76 -7.46 12.75
C TRP A 203 10.55 -7.92 11.33
N ARG A 204 10.68 -7.02 10.41
CA ARG A 204 10.70 -7.32 8.98
C ARG A 204 11.80 -6.50 8.34
N ILE A 205 12.60 -7.13 7.50
CA ILE A 205 13.58 -6.47 6.65
C ILE A 205 13.45 -7.06 5.25
N GLY A 206 13.76 -6.28 4.25
CA GLY A 206 13.74 -6.78 2.88
C GLY A 206 14.42 -5.84 1.90
N ALA A 207 14.46 -6.33 0.67
CA ALA A 207 14.98 -5.62 -0.48
C ALA A 207 14.02 -5.78 -1.65
N TRP A 208 14.09 -4.84 -2.57
CA TRP A 208 13.32 -4.85 -3.81
C TRP A 208 14.14 -4.28 -4.96
N LEU A 209 13.74 -4.63 -6.17
CA LEU A 209 14.36 -4.20 -7.41
C LEU A 209 13.28 -4.14 -8.49
N ARG A 210 13.27 -3.07 -9.28
CA ARG A 210 12.57 -2.97 -10.58
C ARG A 210 13.62 -3.04 -11.69
N THR A 211 13.33 -3.76 -12.77
CA THR A 211 14.27 -3.95 -13.89
C THR A 211 13.94 -3.09 -15.11
N ASP A 212 12.82 -2.38 -15.08
CA ASP A 212 12.51 -1.33 -16.05
C ASP A 212 13.55 -0.20 -15.95
N ASP A 213 13.83 0.38 -17.09
CA ASP A 213 14.84 1.42 -17.23
C ASP A 213 14.26 2.78 -16.80
N ASP A 214 14.57 3.19 -15.57
CA ASP A 214 14.23 4.53 -15.10
C ASP A 214 15.29 5.54 -15.59
N VAL A 215 14.82 6.65 -16.17
CA VAL A 215 15.72 7.71 -16.66
C VAL A 215 16.34 8.47 -15.49
N ILE A 216 17.65 8.55 -15.46
CA ILE A 216 18.36 9.36 -14.45
C ILE A 216 17.97 10.83 -14.62
N ALA A 217 17.60 11.47 -13.51
CA ALA A 217 17.22 12.88 -13.52
C ALA A 217 18.31 13.76 -14.13
N GLY A 218 17.90 14.61 -15.08
CA GLY A 218 18.82 15.49 -15.84
C GLY A 218 19.57 14.82 -17.00
N SER A 219 19.27 13.56 -17.30
CA SER A 219 19.73 12.84 -18.49
C SER A 219 18.56 12.54 -19.43
N GLU A 220 18.78 12.56 -20.73
CA GLU A 220 17.77 12.15 -21.73
C GLU A 220 17.93 10.69 -22.18
N SER A 221 19.02 10.02 -21.79
CA SER A 221 19.38 8.72 -22.36
C SER A 221 20.09 7.77 -21.42
N VAL A 222 20.44 8.19 -20.20
CA VAL A 222 21.09 7.30 -19.23
C VAL A 222 20.02 6.76 -18.31
N THR A 223 19.91 5.45 -18.23
CA THR A 223 18.93 4.73 -17.40
C THR A 223 19.63 3.93 -16.32
N GLU A 224 18.97 3.75 -15.20
CA GLU A 224 19.37 2.87 -14.10
C GLU A 224 18.15 2.12 -13.56
N THR A 225 18.39 0.94 -12.99
CA THR A 225 17.37 0.17 -12.30
C THR A 225 17.07 0.77 -10.92
N ASN A 226 15.79 0.87 -10.57
CA ASN A 226 15.41 1.28 -9.22
C ASN A 226 15.43 0.09 -8.27
N HIS A 227 16.01 0.29 -7.09
CA HIS A 227 16.12 -0.73 -6.06
C HIS A 227 16.24 -0.11 -4.67
N GLY A 228 15.91 -0.89 -3.66
CA GLY A 228 15.97 -0.38 -2.30
C GLY A 228 15.95 -1.44 -1.21
N LEU A 229 16.09 -0.95 0.01
CA LEU A 229 15.99 -1.73 1.25
C LEU A 229 14.94 -1.12 2.16
N TYR A 230 14.25 -1.95 2.92
CA TYR A 230 13.26 -1.49 3.89
C TYR A 230 13.33 -2.27 5.20
N GLY A 231 12.77 -1.68 6.25
CA GLY A 231 12.59 -2.35 7.52
C GLY A 231 11.37 -1.86 8.27
N VAL A 232 10.73 -2.79 8.97
CA VAL A 232 9.55 -2.54 9.81
C VAL A 232 9.76 -3.18 11.17
N TYR A 233 9.58 -2.41 12.22
CA TYR A 233 9.50 -2.89 13.59
C TYR A 233 8.08 -2.68 14.13
N GLY A 234 7.51 -3.71 14.71
CA GLY A 234 6.23 -3.67 15.40
C GLY A 234 6.38 -4.09 16.87
N TRP A 235 5.69 -3.39 17.76
CA TRP A 235 5.55 -3.77 19.15
C TRP A 235 4.09 -3.65 19.58
N GLN A 236 3.64 -4.59 20.41
CA GLN A 236 2.29 -4.57 20.99
C GLN A 236 2.31 -5.11 22.42
N ALA A 237 1.71 -4.36 23.34
CA ALA A 237 1.52 -4.80 24.73
C ALA A 237 0.20 -4.26 25.29
N GLY A 238 -0.69 -5.18 25.65
CA GLY A 238 -2.03 -4.85 26.12
C GLY A 238 -2.81 -4.02 25.11
N ALA A 239 -3.19 -2.82 25.51
CA ALA A 239 -3.95 -1.90 24.66
C ALA A 239 -3.09 -1.05 23.72
N ASN A 240 -1.77 -1.12 23.80
CA ASN A 240 -0.86 -0.24 23.09
C ASN A 240 -0.13 -0.99 21.97
N ALA A 241 0.08 -0.32 20.84
CA ALA A 241 0.87 -0.83 19.73
C ALA A 241 1.72 0.30 19.12
N LEU A 242 2.91 -0.06 18.61
CA LEU A 242 3.86 0.82 17.96
C LEU A 242 4.31 0.19 16.65
N ASN A 243 4.48 1.01 15.63
CA ASN A 243 5.11 0.66 14.35
C ASN A 243 6.21 1.67 14.06
N VAL A 244 7.38 1.18 13.67
CA VAL A 244 8.48 1.99 13.13
C VAL A 244 8.80 1.44 11.76
N ARG A 245 8.92 2.32 10.78
CA ARG A 245 9.14 1.97 9.39
C ARG A 245 10.27 2.84 8.81
N PHE A 246 11.12 2.25 8.00
CA PHE A 246 12.15 2.99 7.27
C PHE A 246 12.41 2.36 5.91
N GLY A 247 12.94 3.16 4.98
CA GLY A 247 13.31 2.71 3.65
C GLY A 247 14.39 3.59 3.05
N ILE A 248 15.10 3.01 2.10
CA ILE A 248 16.06 3.70 1.23
C ILE A 248 15.93 3.15 -0.18
N ALA A 249 16.11 4.01 -1.18
CA ALA A 249 16.07 3.65 -2.59
C ALA A 249 17.23 4.29 -3.37
N ASN A 250 17.40 3.89 -4.62
CA ASN A 250 18.43 4.45 -5.51
C ASN A 250 18.14 5.92 -5.79
N SER A 251 18.93 6.81 -5.21
CA SER A 251 18.73 8.27 -5.31
C SER A 251 18.91 8.84 -6.72
N ALA A 252 19.44 8.08 -7.68
CA ALA A 252 19.60 8.54 -9.05
C ALA A 252 18.27 8.52 -9.83
N VAL A 253 17.34 7.62 -9.45
CA VAL A 253 16.09 7.37 -10.17
C VAL A 253 14.84 7.43 -9.28
N ALA A 254 14.95 7.14 -7.98
CA ALA A 254 13.83 7.24 -7.06
C ALA A 254 13.53 8.69 -6.67
N ILE A 255 12.27 9.11 -6.78
CA ILE A 255 11.83 10.43 -6.28
C ILE A 255 12.00 10.49 -4.76
N ALA A 256 11.54 9.47 -4.03
CA ALA A 256 11.74 9.31 -2.59
C ALA A 256 12.93 8.38 -2.33
N ASP A 257 14.09 8.94 -1.97
CA ASP A 257 15.30 8.15 -1.73
C ASP A 257 15.41 7.61 -0.30
N ARG A 258 14.71 8.21 0.65
CA ARG A 258 14.66 7.78 2.06
C ARG A 258 13.30 8.04 2.68
N PHE A 259 12.92 7.18 3.59
CA PHE A 259 11.68 7.27 4.35
C PHE A 259 11.88 6.86 5.80
N ALA A 260 11.19 7.55 6.72
CA ALA A 260 11.09 7.17 8.12
C ALA A 260 9.70 7.48 8.66
N GLY A 261 9.04 6.49 9.25
CA GLY A 261 7.70 6.62 9.84
C GLY A 261 7.61 6.03 11.24
N LEU A 262 6.80 6.66 12.08
CA LEU A 262 6.48 6.21 13.44
C LEU A 262 4.97 6.31 13.61
N ALA A 263 4.33 5.22 14.02
CA ALA A 263 2.90 5.19 14.30
C ALA A 263 2.64 4.50 15.66
N TYR A 264 1.71 5.05 16.41
CA TYR A 264 1.26 4.51 17.68
C TYR A 264 -0.26 4.37 17.67
N GLN A 265 -0.75 3.26 18.23
CA GLN A 265 -2.18 3.03 18.45
C GLN A 265 -2.45 2.62 19.90
N ARG A 266 -3.60 3.05 20.39
CA ARG A 266 -4.10 2.66 21.71
C ARG A 266 -5.59 2.31 21.66
N LYS A 267 -5.92 1.08 22.06
CA LYS A 267 -7.31 0.69 22.33
C LYS A 267 -7.79 1.35 23.61
N THR A 268 -8.93 2.01 23.54
CA THR A 268 -9.62 2.62 24.69
C THR A 268 -10.99 1.97 24.87
N ARG A 269 -11.72 2.33 25.92
CA ARG A 269 -13.11 1.87 26.12
C ARG A 269 -14.07 2.43 25.06
N LEU A 270 -13.75 3.56 24.46
CA LEU A 270 -14.62 4.27 23.49
C LEU A 270 -14.25 3.98 22.04
N GLY A 271 -13.04 3.48 21.79
CA GLY A 271 -12.56 3.28 20.43
C GLY A 271 -11.04 3.15 20.34
N LEU A 272 -10.50 3.35 19.15
CA LEU A 272 -9.09 3.21 18.82
C LEU A 272 -8.50 4.59 18.52
N LEU A 273 -7.52 5.02 19.32
CA LEU A 273 -6.71 6.22 19.06
C LEU A 273 -5.49 5.83 18.23
N GLY A 274 -5.20 6.57 17.16
CA GLY A 274 -3.95 6.50 16.40
C GLY A 274 -3.26 7.83 16.32
N ILE A 275 -1.94 7.83 16.37
CA ILE A 275 -1.06 9.02 16.19
C ILE A 275 0.12 8.57 15.36
N GLY A 276 0.42 9.29 14.28
CA GLY A 276 1.52 8.99 13.37
C GLY A 276 2.30 10.23 12.95
N VAL A 277 3.57 10.03 12.64
CA VAL A 277 4.44 11.00 11.97
C VAL A 277 5.34 10.27 10.99
N ALA A 278 5.45 10.78 9.77
CA ALA A 278 6.28 10.22 8.72
C ALA A 278 7.04 11.33 7.99
N ARG A 279 8.27 11.04 7.59
CA ARG A 279 9.09 11.94 6.78
C ARG A 279 9.59 11.21 5.56
N THR A 280 9.27 11.76 4.40
CA THR A 280 9.77 11.34 3.09
C THR A 280 10.82 12.33 2.62
N TYR A 281 11.99 11.80 2.26
CA TYR A 281 13.09 12.60 1.75
C TYR A 281 13.11 12.48 0.23
N ILE A 282 13.00 13.64 -0.43
CA ILE A 282 13.11 13.71 -1.89
C ILE A 282 14.59 13.62 -2.27
N SER A 283 14.89 12.77 -3.25
CA SER A 283 16.23 12.65 -3.77
C SER A 283 16.77 13.99 -4.26
N PRO A 284 18.05 14.30 -3.97
CA PRO A 284 18.65 15.57 -4.36
C PRO A 284 18.57 15.87 -5.87
N VAL A 285 18.52 14.82 -6.72
CA VAL A 285 18.45 14.98 -8.18
C VAL A 285 17.06 15.36 -8.67
N PHE A 286 16.01 15.08 -7.88
CA PHE A 286 14.62 15.46 -8.19
C PHE A 286 14.14 16.69 -7.42
N ARG A 287 15.02 17.27 -6.59
CA ARG A 287 14.66 18.41 -5.76
C ARG A 287 14.61 19.69 -6.60
N GLU A 288 13.43 20.27 -6.71
CA GLU A 288 13.18 21.55 -7.35
C GLU A 288 13.17 22.70 -6.34
N PRO A 289 13.42 23.96 -6.77
CA PRO A 289 13.26 25.12 -5.89
C PRO A 289 11.82 25.18 -5.31
N GLY A 290 11.71 25.18 -3.98
CA GLY A 290 10.42 25.16 -3.28
C GLY A 290 9.82 23.77 -3.07
N ARG A 291 10.44 22.71 -3.58
CA ARG A 291 10.06 21.32 -3.32
C ARG A 291 11.04 20.72 -2.32
N ASP A 292 10.60 20.56 -1.10
CA ASP A 292 11.42 20.05 0.00
C ASP A 292 10.89 18.70 0.49
N ASN A 293 11.57 18.09 1.46
CA ASN A 293 11.15 16.83 2.06
C ASN A 293 9.76 16.96 2.66
N ALA A 294 8.90 15.97 2.41
CA ALA A 294 7.55 15.95 2.97
C ALA A 294 7.55 15.52 4.44
N LEU A 295 6.66 16.10 5.22
CA LEU A 295 6.36 15.69 6.59
C LEU A 295 4.85 15.50 6.70
N ASP A 296 4.43 14.29 7.01
CA ASP A 296 3.04 13.92 7.25
C ASP A 296 2.83 13.61 8.72
N SER A 297 1.72 14.07 9.28
CA SER A 297 1.29 13.71 10.62
C SER A 297 -0.22 13.49 10.63
N GLU A 298 -0.67 12.49 11.36
CA GLU A 298 -2.10 12.20 11.53
C GLU A 298 -2.40 11.82 12.97
N ILE A 299 -3.51 12.34 13.48
CA ILE A 299 -4.16 11.85 14.68
C ILE A 299 -5.60 11.49 14.34
N TYR A 300 -6.03 10.27 14.69
CA TYR A 300 -7.41 9.84 14.48
C TYR A 300 -8.00 9.15 15.71
N PHE A 301 -9.32 9.12 15.77
CA PHE A 301 -10.05 8.38 16.80
C PHE A 301 -11.20 7.61 16.17
N ARG A 302 -11.03 6.29 15.98
CA ARG A 302 -12.02 5.39 15.39
C ARG A 302 -12.99 4.90 16.44
N VAL A 303 -14.27 5.26 16.30
CA VAL A 303 -15.34 4.94 17.24
C VAL A 303 -16.35 3.99 16.59
N PRO A 304 -16.66 2.84 17.19
CA PRO A 304 -17.75 2.00 16.72
C PRO A 304 -19.10 2.68 16.94
N VAL A 305 -19.97 2.62 15.92
CA VAL A 305 -21.32 3.19 15.96
C VAL A 305 -22.32 2.16 15.43
N PHE A 306 -23.48 2.01 16.07
CA PHE A 306 -24.52 1.06 15.66
C PHE A 306 -24.01 -0.40 15.52
N GLY A 307 -23.16 -0.87 16.45
CA GLY A 307 -22.55 -2.20 16.48
C GLY A 307 -21.06 -2.17 16.17
N GLU A 308 -20.44 -3.35 15.98
CA GLU A 308 -18.98 -3.49 15.80
C GLU A 308 -18.51 -3.32 14.36
N THR A 309 -19.42 -3.33 13.39
CA THR A 309 -19.08 -3.29 11.96
C THR A 309 -19.08 -1.90 11.34
N ARG A 310 -19.64 -0.90 12.05
CA ARG A 310 -19.73 0.47 11.55
C ARG A 310 -18.93 1.39 12.44
N HIS A 311 -18.18 2.29 11.82
CA HIS A 311 -17.29 3.19 12.54
C HIS A 311 -17.40 4.61 11.99
N ILE A 312 -17.13 5.59 12.86
CA ILE A 312 -16.84 6.97 12.50
C ILE A 312 -15.41 7.24 12.95
N THR A 313 -14.60 7.82 12.07
CA THR A 313 -13.18 8.08 12.32
C THR A 313 -12.86 9.55 12.05
N PRO A 314 -13.12 10.48 13.00
CA PRO A 314 -12.55 11.81 12.90
C PRO A 314 -11.04 11.75 12.92
N SER A 315 -10.40 12.49 12.01
CA SER A 315 -8.95 12.66 11.98
C SER A 315 -8.55 14.10 11.70
N ILE A 316 -7.35 14.46 12.14
CA ILE A 316 -6.67 15.70 11.82
C ILE A 316 -5.32 15.32 11.25
N GLN A 317 -4.99 15.90 10.10
CA GLN A 317 -3.71 15.71 9.44
C GLN A 317 -2.98 17.04 9.29
N TYR A 318 -1.67 16.99 9.39
CA TYR A 318 -0.78 18.08 9.04
C TYR A 318 0.20 17.58 7.99
N VAL A 319 0.29 18.31 6.90
CA VAL A 319 1.19 17.99 5.78
C VAL A 319 2.03 19.21 5.47
N GLU A 320 3.35 19.01 5.45
CA GLU A 320 4.33 19.99 5.02
C GLU A 320 4.94 19.51 3.70
N ASN A 321 5.00 20.38 2.70
CA ASN A 321 5.47 20.09 1.35
C ASN A 321 4.73 18.89 0.70
N PRO A 322 3.42 19.02 0.47
CA PRO A 322 2.62 17.97 -0.13
C PRO A 322 3.05 17.71 -1.58
N GLY A 323 3.14 16.45 -1.94
CA GLY A 323 3.32 16.01 -3.31
C GLY A 323 4.78 15.89 -3.74
N PHE A 324 5.18 14.67 -3.98
CA PHE A 324 6.32 14.26 -4.79
C PHE A 324 5.83 13.34 -5.91
#